data_558a3f2ff8f927a74f0f5cabeac34df5
#
_entry.id   558a3f2ff8f927a74f0f5cabeac34df5
#
_cell.length_a   1.000
_cell.length_b   1.000
_cell.length_c   1.000
_cell.angle_alpha   90.00
_cell.angle_beta   90.00
_cell.angle_gamma   90.00
#
_symmetry.space_group_name_H-M   'P 1'
#
loop_
_entity.id
_entity.type
_entity.pdbx_description
1 polymer ?
#
loop_
_entity_poly.entity_id
_entity_poly.type
_entity_poly.pdbx_seq_one_letter_code
_entity_poly.pdbx_strand_id
1 'polypeptide(L)'
;MNKRVGILMLLFGMFLIPNAHTNITEIDIDFQVGKCNVDTAYSDNARQLANLEKTIQYVNSHPNVRIERLTISGYASPEGPAVKNKQLGETRANALEQYIRSRIDIADSLVVRLPATIPWDMLKAEIRTSQEPGYNEIDRVLHSDSTVIEYLPGRWADRRAFELQRQKAYKTLHRNVFPAMRSAIA
;
A
#
# COMPACT_ATOMS: atom_id res chain seq x y z
N MET A 1 -25.03 -37.28 63.79
CA MET A 1 -24.01 -36.29 63.32
C MET A 1 -24.08 -36.26 61.79
N ASN A 2 -24.92 -35.39 61.26
CA ASN A 2 -25.10 -35.30 59.80
C ASN A 2 -24.24 -34.14 59.27
N LYS A 3 -23.19 -34.47 58.51
CA LYS A 3 -22.39 -33.51 57.78
C LYS A 3 -23.11 -33.13 56.47
N ARG A 4 -23.58 -31.89 56.40
CA ARG A 4 -24.06 -31.28 55.19
C ARG A 4 -22.88 -30.85 54.32
N VAL A 5 -22.70 -31.49 53.17
CA VAL A 5 -21.77 -31.10 52.12
C VAL A 5 -22.44 -30.02 51.31
N GLY A 6 -21.96 -28.79 51.42
CA GLY A 6 -22.40 -27.68 50.60
C GLY A 6 -21.76 -27.78 49.20
N ILE A 7 -22.57 -27.96 48.17
CA ILE A 7 -22.11 -27.87 46.77
C ILE A 7 -22.03 -26.40 46.39
N LEU A 8 -20.78 -25.89 46.24
CA LEU A 8 -20.51 -24.58 45.68
C LEU A 8 -20.66 -24.66 44.14
N MET A 9 -21.80 -24.17 43.64
CA MET A 9 -22.04 -24.06 42.21
C MET A 9 -21.29 -22.84 41.68
N LEU A 10 -20.14 -23.06 41.06
CA LEU A 10 -19.39 -22.02 40.29
C LEU A 10 -20.17 -21.78 38.98
N LEU A 11 -20.97 -20.71 38.96
CA LEU A 11 -21.49 -20.14 37.72
C LEU A 11 -20.36 -19.59 36.88
N PHE A 12 -19.87 -20.38 35.92
CA PHE A 12 -18.97 -19.93 34.88
C PHE A 12 -19.80 -19.05 33.93
N GLY A 13 -19.75 -17.76 34.13
CA GLY A 13 -20.31 -16.79 33.19
C GLY A 13 -19.57 -16.92 31.88
N MET A 14 -20.20 -17.57 30.90
CA MET A 14 -19.74 -17.61 29.53
C MET A 14 -19.93 -16.19 28.96
N PHE A 15 -18.90 -15.36 29.02
CA PHE A 15 -18.84 -14.12 28.26
C PHE A 15 -18.83 -14.51 26.78
N LEU A 16 -19.97 -14.39 26.14
CA LEU A 16 -20.07 -14.39 24.68
C LEU A 16 -19.34 -13.13 24.20
N ILE A 17 -18.11 -13.27 23.78
CA ILE A 17 -17.41 -12.23 23.03
C ILE A 17 -18.11 -12.18 21.67
N PRO A 18 -18.82 -11.10 21.32
CA PRO A 18 -19.39 -10.99 19.99
C PRO A 18 -18.26 -11.10 18.98
N ASN A 19 -18.40 -11.96 17.97
CA ASN A 19 -17.46 -12.06 16.88
C ASN A 19 -17.34 -10.68 16.21
N ALA A 20 -16.28 -9.95 16.51
CA ALA A 20 -15.97 -8.72 15.81
C ALA A 20 -15.57 -9.10 14.38
N HIS A 21 -16.40 -8.79 13.41
CA HIS A 21 -16.04 -8.92 12.00
C HIS A 21 -15.17 -7.72 11.61
N THR A 22 -13.91 -7.98 11.28
CA THR A 22 -13.01 -6.97 10.72
C THR A 22 -13.18 -6.94 9.21
N ASN A 23 -13.62 -5.81 8.68
CA ASN A 23 -13.66 -5.56 7.24
C ASN A 23 -12.43 -4.76 6.83
N ILE A 24 -11.78 -5.17 5.75
CA ILE A 24 -10.65 -4.46 5.16
C ILE A 24 -11.16 -3.73 3.92
N THR A 25 -10.91 -2.44 3.86
CA THR A 25 -11.13 -1.61 2.67
C THR A 25 -9.77 -1.14 2.18
N GLU A 26 -9.47 -1.34 0.92
CA GLU A 26 -8.23 -0.87 0.28
C GLU A 26 -8.56 0.25 -0.69
N ILE A 27 -7.80 1.33 -0.61
CA ILE A 27 -7.90 2.51 -1.47
C ILE A 27 -6.54 2.73 -2.11
N ASP A 28 -6.48 2.61 -3.43
CA ASP A 28 -5.26 2.83 -4.22
C ASP A 28 -5.40 4.09 -5.07
N ILE A 29 -4.52 5.07 -4.85
CA ILE A 29 -4.51 6.35 -5.56
C ILE A 29 -3.29 6.44 -6.45
N ASP A 30 -3.53 6.58 -7.73
CA ASP A 30 -2.51 6.75 -8.76
C ASP A 30 -2.01 8.19 -8.85
N PHE A 31 -0.71 8.34 -9.15
CA PHE A 31 -0.07 9.64 -9.32
C PHE A 31 0.61 9.76 -10.69
N GLN A 32 0.48 10.93 -11.30
CA GLN A 32 1.25 11.27 -12.49
C GLN A 32 2.77 11.26 -12.19
N VAL A 33 3.57 11.13 -13.25
CA VAL A 33 5.05 11.16 -13.14
C VAL A 33 5.50 12.41 -12.40
N GLY A 34 6.27 12.22 -11.33
CA GLY A 34 6.82 13.33 -10.53
C GLY A 34 5.80 14.13 -9.73
N LYS A 35 4.52 13.72 -9.71
CA LYS A 35 3.46 14.41 -8.94
C LYS A 35 3.15 13.65 -7.65
N CYS A 36 2.65 14.43 -6.66
CA CYS A 36 2.27 13.92 -5.35
C CYS A 36 0.90 14.46 -4.87
N ASN A 37 0.23 15.30 -5.67
CA ASN A 37 -1.12 15.75 -5.34
C ASN A 37 -2.15 14.69 -5.72
N VAL A 38 -3.12 14.45 -4.87
CA VAL A 38 -4.29 13.60 -5.16
C VAL A 38 -5.12 14.29 -6.24
N ASP A 39 -5.05 13.75 -7.46
CA ASP A 39 -5.78 14.25 -8.62
C ASP A 39 -6.98 13.34 -8.88
N THR A 40 -8.18 13.84 -8.62
CA THR A 40 -9.43 13.08 -8.76
C THR A 40 -9.76 12.70 -10.20
N ALA A 41 -9.20 13.42 -11.18
CA ALA A 41 -9.44 13.16 -12.60
C ALA A 41 -8.42 12.19 -13.23
N TYR A 42 -7.38 11.80 -12.47
CA TYR A 42 -6.33 10.93 -13.00
C TYR A 42 -6.65 9.45 -12.75
N SER A 43 -6.44 8.62 -13.79
CA SER A 43 -6.64 7.16 -13.72
C SER A 43 -8.02 6.78 -13.14
N ASP A 44 -8.04 5.88 -12.17
CA ASP A 44 -9.24 5.40 -11.49
C ASP A 44 -9.51 6.12 -10.14
N ASN A 45 -8.80 7.21 -9.87
CA ASN A 45 -8.85 7.90 -8.58
C ASN A 45 -10.27 8.33 -8.19
N ALA A 46 -11.09 8.78 -9.16
CA ALA A 46 -12.48 9.17 -8.86
C ALA A 46 -13.28 8.03 -8.22
N ARG A 47 -13.13 6.79 -8.73
CA ARG A 47 -13.81 5.61 -8.19
C ARG A 47 -13.24 5.23 -6.82
N GLN A 48 -11.93 5.23 -6.66
CA GLN A 48 -11.26 4.92 -5.40
C GLN A 48 -11.67 5.90 -4.30
N LEU A 49 -11.68 7.19 -4.60
CA LEU A 49 -12.09 8.22 -3.65
C LEU A 49 -13.59 8.15 -3.33
N ALA A 50 -14.43 7.79 -4.29
CA ALA A 50 -15.86 7.54 -4.02
C ALA A 50 -16.06 6.34 -3.09
N ASN A 51 -15.24 5.29 -3.19
CA ASN A 51 -15.27 4.15 -2.26
C ASN A 51 -14.81 4.57 -0.86
N LEU A 52 -13.76 5.38 -0.74
CA LEU A 52 -13.33 5.95 0.52
C LEU A 52 -14.47 6.74 1.19
N GLU A 53 -15.12 7.65 0.46
CA GLU A 53 -16.23 8.45 0.98
C GLU A 53 -17.39 7.58 1.48
N LYS A 54 -17.73 6.51 0.76
CA LYS A 54 -18.75 5.54 1.20
C LYS A 54 -18.34 4.84 2.50
N THR A 55 -17.08 4.44 2.62
CA THR A 55 -16.55 3.81 3.84
C THR A 55 -16.62 4.77 5.02
N ILE A 56 -16.21 6.03 4.83
CA ILE A 56 -16.29 7.08 5.86
C ILE A 56 -17.75 7.33 6.28
N GLN A 57 -18.67 7.46 5.33
CA GLN A 57 -20.10 7.65 5.62
C GLN A 57 -20.67 6.45 6.40
N TYR A 58 -20.27 5.23 6.04
CA TYR A 58 -20.67 4.03 6.76
C TYR A 58 -20.20 4.06 8.22
N VAL A 59 -18.92 4.35 8.45
CA VAL A 59 -18.36 4.46 9.81
C VAL A 59 -19.09 5.54 10.62
N ASN A 60 -19.31 6.71 10.04
CA ASN A 60 -19.97 7.82 10.73
C ASN A 60 -21.46 7.57 11.04
N SER A 61 -22.13 6.72 10.26
CA SER A 61 -23.57 6.42 10.46
C SER A 61 -23.82 5.19 11.34
N HIS A 62 -22.79 4.44 11.72
CA HIS A 62 -22.94 3.21 12.52
C HIS A 62 -22.14 3.31 13.82
N PRO A 63 -22.78 3.63 14.97
CA PRO A 63 -22.09 3.87 16.25
C PRO A 63 -21.24 2.69 16.76
N ASN A 64 -21.55 1.48 16.32
CA ASN A 64 -20.85 0.26 16.70
C ASN A 64 -19.71 -0.09 15.73
N VAL A 65 -19.46 0.73 14.72
CA VAL A 65 -18.37 0.56 13.74
C VAL A 65 -17.31 1.63 14.02
N ARG A 66 -16.07 1.22 14.00
CA ARG A 66 -14.92 2.12 14.20
C ARG A 66 -13.77 1.72 13.30
N ILE A 67 -12.91 2.67 12.99
CA ILE A 67 -11.61 2.40 12.38
C ILE A 67 -10.69 1.86 13.47
N GLU A 68 -10.18 0.65 13.26
CA GLU A 68 -9.21 0.03 14.17
C GLU A 68 -7.76 0.34 13.76
N ARG A 69 -7.54 0.52 12.46
CA ARG A 69 -6.22 0.84 11.91
C ARG A 69 -6.36 1.48 10.53
N LEU A 70 -5.51 2.45 10.27
CA LEU A 70 -5.24 3.00 8.94
C LEU A 70 -3.78 2.71 8.59
N THR A 71 -3.54 1.83 7.62
CA THR A 71 -2.19 1.53 7.15
C THR A 71 -1.95 2.24 5.83
N ILE A 72 -0.90 3.06 5.74
CA ILE A 72 -0.61 3.85 4.55
C ILE A 72 0.75 3.48 3.99
N SER A 73 0.82 3.23 2.70
CA SER A 73 2.04 2.98 1.93
C SER A 73 2.12 3.93 0.73
N GLY A 74 3.31 4.36 0.39
CA GLY A 74 3.53 5.13 -0.82
C GLY A 74 4.57 4.48 -1.72
N TYR A 75 4.31 4.52 -3.02
CA TYR A 75 5.08 3.81 -4.02
C TYR A 75 5.61 4.75 -5.12
N ALA A 76 6.75 4.38 -5.68
CA ALA A 76 7.30 5.01 -6.86
C ALA A 76 7.77 3.93 -7.84
N SER A 77 7.61 4.19 -9.13
CA SER A 77 8.18 3.35 -10.18
C SER A 77 9.71 3.38 -10.14
N PRO A 78 10.40 2.35 -10.66
CA PRO A 78 11.86 2.22 -10.57
C PRO A 78 12.63 3.19 -11.46
N GLU A 79 12.00 4.24 -11.95
CA GLU A 79 12.61 5.30 -12.73
C GLU A 79 13.34 6.31 -11.84
N GLY A 80 14.52 6.68 -12.23
CA GLY A 80 15.28 7.72 -11.51
C GLY A 80 16.03 7.25 -10.26
N PRO A 81 16.63 8.20 -9.52
CA PRO A 81 17.47 7.90 -8.37
C PRO A 81 16.68 7.33 -7.19
N ALA A 82 17.23 6.31 -6.51
CA ALA A 82 16.58 5.64 -5.38
C ALA A 82 16.12 6.59 -4.27
N VAL A 83 16.95 7.59 -3.92
CA VAL A 83 16.62 8.60 -2.90
C VAL A 83 15.39 9.42 -3.30
N LYS A 84 15.31 9.82 -4.57
CA LYS A 84 14.15 10.59 -5.07
C LYS A 84 12.90 9.74 -5.11
N ASN A 85 13.00 8.46 -5.49
CA ASN A 85 11.87 7.54 -5.49
C ASN A 85 11.32 7.31 -4.08
N LYS A 86 12.21 7.17 -3.09
CA LYS A 86 11.81 7.08 -1.69
C LYS A 86 11.05 8.33 -1.24
N GLN A 87 11.63 9.52 -1.45
CA GLN A 87 10.98 10.80 -1.12
C GLN A 87 9.63 10.97 -1.81
N LEU A 88 9.55 10.57 -3.08
CA LEU A 88 8.32 10.66 -3.87
C LEU A 88 7.23 9.75 -3.29
N GLY A 89 7.56 8.51 -2.94
CA GLY A 89 6.64 7.60 -2.27
C GLY A 89 6.16 8.13 -0.92
N GLU A 90 7.08 8.62 -0.07
CA GLU A 90 6.74 9.23 1.22
C GLU A 90 5.79 10.43 1.06
N THR A 91 6.05 11.30 0.07
CA THR A 91 5.19 12.46 -0.18
C THR A 91 3.81 12.05 -0.68
N ARG A 92 3.69 11.00 -1.49
CA ARG A 92 2.40 10.45 -1.94
C ARG A 92 1.60 9.85 -0.79
N ALA A 93 2.26 9.06 0.07
CA ALA A 93 1.63 8.53 1.28
C ALA A 93 1.08 9.66 2.17
N ASN A 94 1.87 10.71 2.39
CA ASN A 94 1.45 11.87 3.15
C ASN A 94 0.26 12.61 2.50
N ALA A 95 0.25 12.74 1.17
CA ALA A 95 -0.85 13.40 0.46
C ALA A 95 -2.16 12.60 0.60
N LEU A 96 -2.10 11.27 0.49
CA LEU A 96 -3.26 10.41 0.71
C LEU A 96 -3.74 10.47 2.17
N GLU A 97 -2.83 10.42 3.14
CA GLU A 97 -3.19 10.56 4.55
C GLU A 97 -3.88 11.89 4.84
N GLN A 98 -3.33 12.99 4.36
CA GLN A 98 -3.94 14.32 4.52
C GLN A 98 -5.33 14.38 3.88
N TYR A 99 -5.49 13.74 2.72
CA TYR A 99 -6.79 13.65 2.06
C TYR A 99 -7.80 12.91 2.95
N ILE A 100 -7.44 11.76 3.53
CA ILE A 100 -8.29 10.97 4.43
C ILE A 100 -8.62 11.78 5.70
N ARG A 101 -7.61 12.35 6.35
CA ARG A 101 -7.78 13.14 7.59
C ARG A 101 -8.62 14.41 7.40
N SER A 102 -8.67 14.95 6.20
CA SER A 102 -9.56 16.09 5.92
C SER A 102 -11.05 15.71 5.91
N ARG A 103 -11.39 14.43 5.96
CA ARG A 103 -12.76 13.90 5.87
C ARG A 103 -13.22 13.13 7.11
N ILE A 104 -12.28 12.59 7.85
CA ILE A 104 -12.57 11.83 9.08
C ILE A 104 -11.45 12.08 10.09
N ASP A 105 -11.85 12.28 11.35
CA ASP A 105 -10.90 12.35 12.46
C ASP A 105 -10.40 10.95 12.81
N ILE A 106 -9.08 10.75 12.73
CA ILE A 106 -8.41 9.50 13.05
C ILE A 106 -7.28 9.79 14.02
N ALA A 107 -7.32 9.15 15.19
CA ALA A 107 -6.26 9.26 16.17
C ALA A 107 -4.91 8.78 15.61
N ASP A 108 -3.83 9.49 15.91
CA ASP A 108 -2.48 9.17 15.42
C ASP A 108 -2.04 7.75 15.79
N SER A 109 -2.50 7.24 16.94
CA SER A 109 -2.21 5.88 17.41
C SER A 109 -2.79 4.77 16.50
N LEU A 110 -3.76 5.09 15.66
CA LEU A 110 -4.37 4.15 14.71
C LEU A 110 -3.69 4.19 13.35
N VAL A 111 -2.81 5.16 13.09
CA VAL A 111 -2.16 5.32 11.79
C VAL A 111 -0.81 4.63 11.77
N VAL A 112 -0.64 3.71 10.83
CA VAL A 112 0.60 2.98 10.59
C VAL A 112 1.13 3.37 9.21
N ARG A 113 2.26 4.06 9.18
CA ARG A 113 2.96 4.39 7.93
C ARG A 113 4.00 3.32 7.62
N LEU A 114 3.87 2.68 6.48
CA LEU A 114 4.87 1.77 5.98
C LEU A 114 5.96 2.55 5.21
N PRO A 115 7.22 2.08 5.22
CA PRO A 115 8.28 2.71 4.45
C PRO A 115 7.93 2.78 2.97
N ALA A 116 8.16 3.93 2.35
CA ALA A 116 8.00 4.06 0.91
C ALA A 116 8.99 3.18 0.16
N THR A 117 8.52 2.50 -0.87
CA THR A 117 9.29 1.53 -1.63
C THR A 117 8.93 1.51 -3.10
N ILE A 118 9.75 0.82 -3.90
CA ILE A 118 9.39 0.39 -5.24
C ILE A 118 8.59 -0.90 -5.10
N PRO A 119 7.38 -1.01 -5.67
CA PRO A 119 6.52 -2.20 -5.51
C PRO A 119 7.00 -3.33 -6.44
N TRP A 120 8.15 -3.93 -6.11
CA TRP A 120 8.76 -4.99 -6.92
C TRP A 120 7.88 -6.22 -7.10
N ASP A 121 7.08 -6.56 -6.09
CA ASP A 121 6.21 -7.74 -6.17
C ASP A 121 5.04 -7.53 -7.13
N MET A 122 4.52 -6.30 -7.24
CA MET A 122 3.56 -5.92 -8.26
C MET A 122 4.16 -6.10 -9.65
N LEU A 123 5.39 -5.60 -9.88
CA LEU A 123 6.08 -5.77 -11.16
C LEU A 123 6.32 -7.26 -11.49
N LYS A 124 6.73 -8.07 -10.51
CA LYS A 124 6.90 -9.53 -10.69
C LYS A 124 5.58 -10.21 -11.07
N ALA A 125 4.48 -9.84 -10.42
CA ALA A 125 3.16 -10.40 -10.74
C ALA A 125 2.76 -10.09 -12.18
N GLU A 126 2.92 -8.83 -12.61
CA GLU A 126 2.64 -8.40 -13.97
C GLU A 126 3.48 -9.15 -15.01
N ILE A 127 4.78 -9.28 -14.78
CA ILE A 127 5.68 -10.00 -15.68
C ILE A 127 5.30 -11.47 -15.83
N ARG A 128 4.86 -12.12 -14.75
CA ARG A 128 4.46 -13.55 -14.78
C ARG A 128 3.14 -13.78 -15.50
N THR A 129 2.22 -12.83 -15.47
CA THR A 129 0.90 -12.95 -16.10
C THR A 129 0.92 -12.52 -17.56
N SER A 130 1.83 -11.63 -17.92
CA SER A 130 1.96 -11.09 -19.26
C SER A 130 2.91 -11.94 -20.11
N GLN A 131 2.56 -12.15 -21.37
CA GLN A 131 3.39 -12.85 -22.37
C GLN A 131 4.12 -11.89 -23.33
N GLU A 132 4.41 -10.68 -22.86
CA GLU A 132 5.09 -9.67 -23.67
C GLU A 132 6.53 -10.09 -24.04
N PRO A 133 6.96 -9.84 -25.28
CA PRO A 133 8.33 -10.14 -25.71
C PRO A 133 9.37 -9.43 -24.83
N GLY A 134 10.38 -10.18 -24.38
CA GLY A 134 11.46 -9.65 -23.56
C GLY A 134 11.20 -9.65 -22.05
N TYR A 135 10.03 -10.11 -21.59
CA TYR A 135 9.73 -10.17 -20.16
C TYR A 135 10.50 -11.27 -19.43
N ASN A 136 10.99 -12.30 -20.14
CA ASN A 136 11.92 -13.30 -19.56
C ASN A 136 13.24 -12.66 -19.08
N GLU A 137 13.74 -11.65 -19.78
CA GLU A 137 14.92 -10.89 -19.39
C GLU A 137 14.62 -10.02 -18.16
N ILE A 138 13.46 -9.41 -18.13
CA ILE A 138 12.98 -8.64 -16.99
C ILE A 138 12.85 -9.53 -15.74
N ASP A 139 12.23 -10.70 -15.86
CA ASP A 139 12.07 -11.63 -14.75
C ASP A 139 13.43 -12.03 -14.13
N ARG A 140 14.45 -12.28 -14.95
CA ARG A 140 15.81 -12.52 -14.47
C ARG A 140 16.38 -11.35 -13.67
N VAL A 141 16.18 -10.11 -14.13
CA VAL A 141 16.62 -8.92 -13.39
C VAL A 141 15.90 -8.80 -12.06
N LEU A 142 14.60 -9.11 -12.00
CA LEU A 142 13.80 -9.02 -10.79
C LEU A 142 14.17 -10.06 -9.72
N HIS A 143 14.83 -11.15 -10.13
CA HIS A 143 15.37 -12.16 -9.20
C HIS A 143 16.82 -11.86 -8.77
N SER A 144 17.45 -10.82 -9.29
CA SER A 144 18.77 -10.39 -8.83
C SER A 144 18.68 -9.68 -7.47
N ASP A 145 19.83 -9.53 -6.81
CA ASP A 145 19.91 -8.85 -5.52
C ASP A 145 19.50 -7.38 -5.60
N SER A 146 18.69 -6.96 -4.65
CA SER A 146 18.28 -5.56 -4.47
C SER A 146 19.32 -4.79 -3.65
N THR A 147 20.49 -4.57 -4.23
CA THR A 147 21.53 -3.76 -3.60
C THR A 147 21.57 -2.36 -4.20
N VAL A 148 21.88 -1.37 -3.38
CA VAL A 148 22.16 -0.02 -3.87
C VAL A 148 23.59 0.00 -4.41
N ILE A 149 23.74 0.43 -5.65
CA ILE A 149 25.02 0.52 -6.34
C ILE A 149 25.33 1.98 -6.68
N GLU A 150 26.62 2.32 -6.60
CA GLU A 150 27.12 3.56 -7.18
C GLU A 150 27.47 3.29 -8.65
N TYR A 151 26.73 3.89 -9.58
CA TYR A 151 26.94 3.70 -11.02
C TYR A 151 27.74 4.84 -11.69
N LEU A 152 27.85 5.97 -11.01
CA LEU A 152 28.75 7.11 -11.32
C LEU A 152 29.10 7.77 -9.99
N PRO A 153 30.24 8.48 -9.89
CA PRO A 153 30.66 9.18 -8.67
C PRO A 153 29.50 10.02 -8.07
N GLY A 154 29.12 9.73 -6.83
CA GLY A 154 28.01 10.37 -6.12
C GLY A 154 26.60 10.04 -6.62
N ARG A 155 26.43 9.10 -7.56
CA ARG A 155 25.13 8.71 -8.10
C ARG A 155 24.81 7.26 -7.75
N TRP A 156 23.74 7.08 -6.99
CA TRP A 156 23.31 5.80 -6.44
C TRP A 156 21.95 5.37 -7.00
N ALA A 157 21.82 4.10 -7.31
CA ALA A 157 20.57 3.49 -7.76
C ALA A 157 20.38 2.11 -7.13
N ASP A 158 19.14 1.64 -7.03
CA ASP A 158 18.87 0.22 -6.84
C ASP A 158 19.39 -0.54 -8.06
N ARG A 159 20.12 -1.64 -7.84
CA ARG A 159 20.72 -2.45 -8.91
C ARG A 159 19.66 -2.92 -9.91
N ARG A 160 18.53 -3.44 -9.43
CA ARG A 160 17.44 -3.90 -10.30
C ARG A 160 16.90 -2.78 -11.17
N ALA A 161 16.66 -1.60 -10.57
CA ALA A 161 16.21 -0.42 -11.32
C ALA A 161 17.20 -0.01 -12.41
N PHE A 162 18.51 -0.05 -12.12
CA PHE A 162 19.57 0.26 -13.06
C PHE A 162 19.66 -0.77 -14.20
N GLU A 163 19.57 -2.06 -13.88
CA GLU A 163 19.63 -3.13 -14.86
C GLU A 163 18.37 -3.19 -15.74
N LEU A 164 17.17 -2.92 -15.16
CA LEU A 164 15.91 -2.83 -15.92
C LEU A 164 15.98 -1.81 -17.06
N GLN A 165 16.58 -0.64 -16.83
CA GLN A 165 16.70 0.42 -17.84
C GLN A 165 17.48 -0.03 -19.09
N ARG A 166 18.29 -1.08 -19.00
CA ARG A 166 19.09 -1.63 -20.07
C ARG A 166 18.38 -2.72 -20.87
N GLN A 167 17.24 -3.18 -20.41
CA GLN A 167 16.47 -4.23 -21.08
C GLN A 167 15.68 -3.66 -22.27
N LYS A 168 15.58 -4.45 -23.35
CA LYS A 168 14.84 -4.05 -24.55
C LYS A 168 13.37 -3.75 -24.24
N ALA A 169 12.77 -4.52 -23.33
CA ALA A 169 11.38 -4.35 -22.90
C ALA A 169 11.14 -3.18 -21.95
N TYR A 170 12.18 -2.43 -21.53
CA TYR A 170 12.03 -1.30 -20.59
C TYR A 170 11.01 -0.26 -21.04
N LYS A 171 11.01 0.09 -22.33
CA LYS A 171 10.04 1.06 -22.88
C LYS A 171 8.59 0.56 -22.77
N THR A 172 8.38 -0.74 -22.88
CA THR A 172 7.06 -1.36 -22.71
C THR A 172 6.63 -1.29 -21.25
N LEU A 173 7.53 -1.64 -20.31
CA LEU A 173 7.27 -1.49 -18.88
C LEU A 173 6.95 -0.04 -18.50
N HIS A 174 7.73 0.90 -19.00
CA HIS A 174 7.56 2.32 -18.72
C HIS A 174 6.17 2.83 -19.15
N ARG A 175 5.65 2.33 -20.25
CA ARG A 175 4.35 2.72 -20.80
C ARG A 175 3.19 2.01 -20.15
N ASN A 176 3.31 0.70 -19.95
CA ASN A 176 2.17 -0.16 -19.63
C ASN A 176 2.08 -0.53 -18.14
N VAL A 177 3.22 -0.59 -17.43
CA VAL A 177 3.28 -1.11 -16.06
C VAL A 177 3.62 -0.03 -15.04
N PHE A 178 4.63 0.79 -15.30
CA PHE A 178 5.07 1.79 -14.33
C PHE A 178 4.02 2.85 -13.94
N PRO A 179 3.02 3.19 -14.77
CA PRO A 179 1.95 4.08 -14.29
C PRO A 179 1.26 3.56 -13.03
N ALA A 180 0.88 2.28 -13.00
CA ALA A 180 0.25 1.66 -11.84
C ALA A 180 1.19 1.50 -10.62
N MET A 181 2.51 1.58 -10.80
CA MET A 181 3.48 1.55 -9.70
C MET A 181 3.67 2.92 -9.01
N ARG A 182 3.00 3.97 -9.46
CA ARG A 182 3.12 5.33 -8.93
C ARG A 182 1.93 5.66 -8.07
N SER A 183 1.77 4.94 -6.98
CA SER A 183 0.55 5.01 -6.16
C SER A 183 0.82 5.27 -4.67
N ALA A 184 -0.25 5.50 -3.93
CA ALA A 184 -0.30 5.36 -2.49
C ALA A 184 -1.56 4.58 -2.11
N ILE A 185 -1.41 3.64 -1.19
CA ILE A 185 -2.45 2.72 -0.73
C ILE A 185 -2.76 3.02 0.74
N ALA A 186 -4.04 3.03 1.08
CA ALA A 186 -4.54 3.18 2.44
C ALA A 186 -5.57 2.10 2.78
#